data_e4d0cda224bcad78f6a6f954258862d6
#
_entry.id   e4d0cda224bcad78f6a6f954258862d6
#
_cell.length_a   1.000
_cell.length_b   1.000
_cell.length_c   1.000
_cell.angle_alpha   90.00
_cell.angle_beta   90.00
_cell.angle_gamma   90.00
#
_symmetry.space_group_name_H-M   'P 1'
#
loop_
_entity.id
_entity.type
_entity.pdbx_description
1 polymer ?
#
loop_
_entity_poly.entity_id
_entity_poly.type
_entity_poly.pdbx_seq_one_letter_code
_entity_poly.pdbx_strand_id
1 'polypeptide(L)'
;MNKTLVVNRSQCEEILTVEKCIPYMKKALVGISEKQAKVLQRIMIPHQNGNMLANMPASLMSENVTGSKVIIFPGPQTAKMGTNQGIIPLFDIETGRLIAIIDAELITVVRTAATSAAATDVLANKDSKTVAILGSGKQGKAHVQGMLAVRNIEKVYMWDLYFDAAKNACEIMKAQFPQVEFIPCETAKEAVIDADIICTTTPGKTENPVLMGSWLKEGAHINAVGTCSARGRELDGQAVKKSVIFSDWTEACNRDAGDILFNISIGELDEIPPMTEIGEVLSGRNPGRTDEKQVTMFESVGISVEDIAAAKMIYEYAKENGIGTWLEI
;
A
#
# COMPACT_ATOMS: atom_id res chain seq x y z
N MET A 1 -32.06 8.60 -18.16
CA MET A 1 -31.90 9.20 -16.82
C MET A 1 -30.50 8.97 -16.35
N ASN A 2 -29.81 10.00 -15.87
CA ASN A 2 -28.43 9.88 -15.36
C ASN A 2 -28.51 9.36 -13.93
N LYS A 3 -28.15 8.09 -13.72
CA LYS A 3 -28.13 7.51 -12.39
C LYS A 3 -26.68 7.30 -11.94
N THR A 4 -26.41 7.61 -10.69
CA THR A 4 -25.13 7.40 -10.00
C THR A 4 -25.27 6.24 -9.04
N LEU A 5 -24.32 5.29 -9.06
CA LEU A 5 -24.30 4.16 -8.13
C LEU A 5 -23.66 4.59 -6.81
N VAL A 6 -24.36 4.41 -5.70
CA VAL A 6 -23.81 4.62 -4.36
C VAL A 6 -23.52 3.26 -3.74
N VAL A 7 -22.26 3.05 -3.35
CA VAL A 7 -21.79 1.83 -2.67
C VAL A 7 -21.29 2.20 -1.29
N ASN A 8 -22.00 1.74 -0.26
CA ASN A 8 -21.68 2.04 1.13
C ASN A 8 -20.59 1.10 1.68
N ARG A 9 -20.15 1.37 2.89
CA ARG A 9 -19.06 0.63 3.54
C ARG A 9 -19.30 -0.88 3.61
N SER A 10 -20.46 -1.34 4.08
CA SER A 10 -20.74 -2.78 4.21
C SER A 10 -20.72 -3.48 2.86
N GLN A 11 -21.23 -2.83 1.82
CA GLN A 11 -21.17 -3.34 0.45
C GLN A 11 -19.72 -3.36 -0.09
N CYS A 12 -18.89 -2.35 0.25
CA CYS A 12 -17.47 -2.39 -0.07
C CYS A 12 -16.75 -3.55 0.63
N GLU A 13 -17.09 -3.87 1.88
CA GLU A 13 -16.54 -5.01 2.64
C GLU A 13 -16.85 -6.36 1.98
N GLU A 14 -18.01 -6.50 1.34
CA GLU A 14 -18.38 -7.72 0.60
C GLU A 14 -17.63 -7.88 -0.73
N ILE A 15 -17.31 -6.76 -1.37
CA ILE A 15 -16.74 -6.74 -2.73
C ILE A 15 -15.21 -6.75 -2.70
N LEU A 16 -14.62 -5.88 -1.87
CA LEU A 16 -13.20 -5.52 -1.93
C LEU A 16 -12.35 -6.48 -1.11
N THR A 17 -11.57 -7.31 -1.80
CA THR A 17 -10.51 -8.13 -1.21
C THR A 17 -9.16 -7.75 -1.80
N VAL A 18 -8.07 -8.02 -1.04
CA VAL A 18 -6.71 -7.74 -1.53
C VAL A 18 -6.46 -8.47 -2.85
N GLU A 19 -6.80 -9.74 -2.94
CA GLU A 19 -6.61 -10.56 -4.13
C GLU A 19 -7.31 -9.98 -5.38
N LYS A 20 -8.59 -9.61 -5.27
CA LYS A 20 -9.36 -9.00 -6.36
C LYS A 20 -8.82 -7.64 -6.77
N CYS A 21 -8.20 -6.91 -5.83
CA CYS A 21 -7.67 -5.58 -6.06
C CYS A 21 -6.32 -5.60 -6.82
N ILE A 22 -5.50 -6.67 -6.69
CA ILE A 22 -4.17 -6.77 -7.31
C ILE A 22 -4.17 -6.45 -8.81
N PRO A 23 -5.05 -7.01 -9.67
CA PRO A 23 -5.05 -6.71 -11.10
C PRO A 23 -5.30 -5.23 -11.41
N TYR A 24 -6.12 -4.55 -10.61
CA TYR A 24 -6.41 -3.12 -10.78
C TYR A 24 -5.23 -2.25 -10.32
N MET A 25 -4.50 -2.67 -9.27
CA MET A 25 -3.26 -2.01 -8.88
C MET A 25 -2.18 -2.14 -9.97
N LYS A 26 -2.03 -3.31 -10.58
CA LYS A 26 -1.13 -3.49 -11.72
C LYS A 26 -1.46 -2.52 -12.86
N LYS A 27 -2.72 -2.37 -13.23
CA LYS A 27 -3.16 -1.41 -14.26
C LYS A 27 -2.87 0.05 -13.88
N ALA A 28 -3.13 0.43 -12.63
CA ALA A 28 -2.86 1.78 -12.12
C ALA A 28 -1.36 2.12 -12.20
N LEU A 29 -0.50 1.22 -11.73
CA LEU A 29 0.95 1.38 -11.73
C LEU A 29 1.53 1.43 -13.15
N VAL A 30 1.06 0.57 -14.06
CA VAL A 30 1.41 0.63 -15.49
C VAL A 30 0.95 1.96 -16.09
N GLY A 31 -0.27 2.40 -15.76
CA GLY A 31 -0.80 3.69 -16.22
C GLY A 31 0.07 4.89 -15.84
N ILE A 32 0.69 4.88 -14.66
CA ILE A 32 1.68 5.91 -14.25
C ILE A 32 2.90 5.87 -15.17
N SER A 33 3.56 4.74 -15.29
CA SER A 33 4.81 4.59 -16.04
C SER A 33 4.62 4.77 -17.56
N GLU A 34 3.41 4.58 -18.07
CA GLU A 34 3.05 4.80 -19.47
C GLU A 34 2.42 6.17 -19.75
N LYS A 35 2.35 7.04 -18.72
CA LYS A 35 1.71 8.38 -18.80
C LYS A 35 0.23 8.33 -19.20
N GLN A 36 -0.42 7.20 -18.94
CA GLN A 36 -1.86 6.98 -19.13
C GLN A 36 -2.65 7.22 -17.83
N ALA A 37 -1.98 7.70 -16.79
CA ALA A 37 -2.59 8.20 -15.58
C ALA A 37 -2.06 9.61 -15.28
N LYS A 38 -2.88 10.41 -14.58
CA LYS A 38 -2.49 11.72 -14.05
C LYS A 38 -2.78 11.73 -12.56
N VAL A 39 -1.77 12.06 -11.78
CA VAL A 39 -1.85 12.18 -10.34
C VAL A 39 -1.41 13.58 -9.94
N LEU A 40 -2.10 14.17 -8.99
CA LEU A 40 -1.68 15.41 -8.36
C LEU A 40 -1.25 15.13 -6.92
N GLN A 41 -0.40 16.01 -6.41
CA GLN A 41 -0.04 15.98 -5.00
C GLN A 41 -1.28 16.06 -4.14
N ARG A 42 -1.32 15.23 -3.07
CA ARG A 42 -2.38 15.30 -2.07
C ARG A 42 -2.48 16.69 -1.43
N ILE A 43 -3.69 17.21 -1.34
CA ILE A 43 -3.97 18.46 -0.65
C ILE A 43 -4.41 18.10 0.77
N MET A 44 -3.72 18.68 1.77
CA MET A 44 -3.99 18.41 3.18
C MET A 44 -4.41 19.71 3.86
N ILE A 45 -5.59 19.72 4.48
CA ILE A 45 -6.12 20.87 5.22
C ILE A 45 -6.21 20.48 6.70
N PRO A 46 -5.29 20.98 7.55
CA PRO A 46 -5.34 20.73 9.00
C PRO A 46 -6.41 21.58 9.66
N HIS A 47 -7.11 21.01 10.64
CA HIS A 47 -8.09 21.68 11.47
C HIS A 47 -7.57 21.86 12.91
N GLN A 48 -8.13 22.84 13.65
CA GLN A 48 -7.69 23.20 15.03
C GLN A 48 -7.83 22.02 16.04
N ASN A 49 -8.78 21.12 15.82
CA ASN A 49 -8.98 19.91 16.64
C ASN A 49 -8.04 18.74 16.25
N GLY A 50 -7.06 18.99 15.37
CA GLY A 50 -6.13 17.99 14.87
C GLY A 50 -6.68 17.09 13.77
N ASN A 51 -7.94 17.24 13.37
CA ASN A 51 -8.46 16.57 12.18
C ASN A 51 -7.77 17.09 10.92
N MET A 52 -7.69 16.26 9.90
CA MET A 52 -7.08 16.63 8.64
C MET A 52 -7.93 16.14 7.46
N LEU A 53 -8.42 17.09 6.64
CA LEU A 53 -9.06 16.75 5.38
C LEU A 53 -7.99 16.52 4.31
N ALA A 54 -8.03 15.37 3.66
CA ALA A 54 -7.22 15.07 2.49
C ALA A 54 -8.09 15.03 1.23
N ASN A 55 -7.60 15.65 0.16
CA ASN A 55 -8.16 15.54 -1.19
C ASN A 55 -7.07 15.02 -2.13
N MET A 56 -7.34 13.88 -2.77
CA MET A 56 -6.38 13.11 -3.56
C MET A 56 -6.96 12.82 -4.95
N PRO A 57 -6.88 13.77 -5.89
CA PRO A 57 -7.41 13.60 -7.23
C PRO A 57 -6.48 12.78 -8.12
N ALA A 58 -7.09 12.00 -9.03
CA ALA A 58 -6.37 11.30 -10.10
C ALA A 58 -7.28 10.95 -11.27
N SER A 59 -6.66 10.72 -12.42
CA SER A 59 -7.28 10.17 -13.61
C SER A 59 -6.53 8.93 -14.06
N LEU A 60 -7.25 7.86 -14.39
CA LEU A 60 -6.73 6.66 -15.03
C LEU A 60 -7.34 6.58 -16.43
N MET A 61 -6.65 7.19 -17.40
CA MET A 61 -7.17 7.38 -18.76
C MET A 61 -7.32 6.05 -19.50
N SER A 62 -6.44 5.08 -19.26
CA SER A 62 -6.55 3.73 -19.81
C SER A 62 -7.83 2.99 -19.41
N GLU A 63 -8.45 3.37 -18.28
CA GLU A 63 -9.68 2.77 -17.77
C GLU A 63 -10.89 3.74 -17.87
N ASN A 64 -10.72 4.87 -18.57
CA ASN A 64 -11.74 5.89 -18.80
C ASN A 64 -12.38 6.43 -17.50
N VAL A 65 -11.59 6.59 -16.41
CA VAL A 65 -12.11 7.07 -15.12
C VAL A 65 -11.25 8.16 -14.52
N THR A 66 -11.92 9.11 -13.86
CA THR A 66 -11.31 10.15 -13.03
C THR A 66 -12.11 10.32 -11.75
N GLY A 67 -11.47 10.83 -10.72
CA GLY A 67 -12.13 11.04 -9.44
C GLY A 67 -11.19 11.61 -8.40
N SER A 68 -11.65 11.63 -7.16
CA SER A 68 -10.83 12.05 -6.04
C SER A 68 -11.22 11.33 -4.77
N LYS A 69 -10.24 10.81 -4.03
CA LYS A 69 -10.48 10.40 -2.66
C LYS A 69 -10.55 11.63 -1.77
N VAL A 70 -11.68 11.88 -1.16
CA VAL A 70 -11.91 12.92 -0.15
C VAL A 70 -12.13 12.23 1.19
N ILE A 71 -11.20 12.41 2.14
CA ILE A 71 -11.19 11.67 3.39
C ILE A 71 -10.77 12.56 4.56
N ILE A 72 -11.42 12.39 5.73
CA ILE A 72 -10.99 12.99 6.98
C ILE A 72 -10.22 11.97 7.82
N PHE A 73 -9.01 12.33 8.21
CA PHE A 73 -8.22 11.65 9.24
C PHE A 73 -8.54 12.29 10.59
N PRO A 74 -9.04 11.53 11.59
CA PRO A 74 -9.33 12.07 12.89
C PRO A 74 -8.04 12.41 13.65
N GLY A 75 -8.02 13.58 14.27
CA GLY A 75 -6.95 13.99 15.18
C GLY A 75 -7.05 13.32 16.56
N PRO A 76 -6.07 13.53 17.44
CA PRO A 76 -6.02 12.90 18.77
C PRO A 76 -7.28 13.10 19.61
N GLN A 77 -7.95 14.23 19.46
CA GLN A 77 -9.17 14.56 20.21
C GLN A 77 -10.41 13.79 19.71
N THR A 78 -10.45 13.42 18.44
CA THR A 78 -11.59 12.80 17.78
C THR A 78 -11.35 11.33 17.39
N ALA A 79 -10.13 10.84 17.54
CA ALA A 79 -9.75 9.45 17.20
C ALA A 79 -10.60 8.39 17.95
N LYS A 80 -11.09 8.72 19.15
CA LYS A 80 -11.98 7.85 19.94
C LYS A 80 -13.43 7.84 19.44
N MET A 81 -13.82 8.82 18.60
CA MET A 81 -15.21 9.01 18.15
C MET A 81 -15.51 8.31 16.83
N GLY A 82 -14.50 7.82 16.12
CA GLY A 82 -14.71 7.15 14.85
C GLY A 82 -13.43 6.88 14.06
N THR A 83 -13.63 6.21 12.97
CA THR A 83 -12.61 5.85 11.98
C THR A 83 -12.50 6.95 10.92
N ASN A 84 -11.50 6.84 10.05
CA ASN A 84 -11.39 7.69 8.87
C ASN A 84 -12.69 7.63 8.05
N GLN A 85 -13.30 8.77 7.76
CA GLN A 85 -14.49 8.83 6.92
C GLN A 85 -14.17 9.54 5.61
N GLY A 86 -14.65 8.99 4.52
CA GLY A 86 -14.41 9.58 3.21
C GLY A 86 -15.20 8.90 2.11
N ILE A 87 -15.16 9.53 0.96
CA ILE A 87 -15.80 9.04 -0.27
C ILE A 87 -14.87 9.18 -1.46
N ILE A 88 -15.15 8.39 -2.50
CA ILE A 88 -14.57 8.57 -3.82
C ILE A 88 -15.70 8.79 -4.82
N PRO A 89 -15.97 10.04 -5.24
CA PRO A 89 -16.73 10.31 -6.46
C PRO A 89 -15.91 9.86 -7.68
N LEU A 90 -16.51 9.00 -8.50
CA LEU A 90 -15.92 8.46 -9.71
C LEU A 90 -16.68 8.95 -10.94
N PHE A 91 -15.96 9.53 -11.90
CA PHE A 91 -16.51 10.07 -13.13
C PHE A 91 -16.00 9.29 -14.34
N ASP A 92 -16.83 9.13 -15.32
CA ASP A 92 -16.46 8.66 -16.66
C ASP A 92 -15.84 9.84 -17.43
N ILE A 93 -14.65 9.65 -17.99
CA ILE A 93 -13.89 10.74 -18.64
C ILE A 93 -14.55 11.17 -19.94
N GLU A 94 -15.04 10.22 -20.75
CA GLU A 94 -15.60 10.53 -22.08
C GLU A 94 -16.91 11.31 -21.97
N THR A 95 -17.77 10.94 -21.03
CA THR A 95 -19.10 11.53 -20.89
C THR A 95 -19.17 12.65 -19.86
N GLY A 96 -18.15 12.81 -19.01
CA GLY A 96 -18.12 13.72 -17.87
C GLY A 96 -19.13 13.39 -16.76
N ARG A 97 -19.75 12.19 -16.78
CA ARG A 97 -20.80 11.81 -15.83
C ARG A 97 -20.22 11.30 -14.53
N LEU A 98 -20.85 11.68 -13.43
CA LEU A 98 -20.65 11.02 -12.15
C LEU A 98 -21.29 9.64 -12.21
N ILE A 99 -20.46 8.58 -12.19
CA ILE A 99 -20.93 7.19 -12.33
C ILE A 99 -21.06 6.47 -10.99
N ALA A 100 -20.25 6.86 -9.98
CA ALA A 100 -20.36 6.28 -8.65
C ALA A 100 -19.91 7.24 -7.53
N ILE A 101 -20.42 6.97 -6.31
CA ILE A 101 -19.92 7.47 -5.03
C ILE A 101 -19.66 6.25 -4.15
N ILE A 102 -18.41 6.05 -3.76
CA ILE A 102 -17.94 4.84 -3.08
C ILE A 102 -17.32 5.22 -1.73
N ASP A 103 -17.59 4.42 -0.67
CA ASP A 103 -16.93 4.58 0.62
C ASP A 103 -15.41 4.39 0.50
N ALA A 104 -14.62 5.30 1.08
CA ALA A 104 -13.17 5.35 0.92
C ALA A 104 -12.38 4.66 2.04
N GLU A 105 -13.01 4.29 3.15
CA GLU A 105 -12.28 3.87 4.35
C GLU A 105 -11.52 2.55 4.13
N LEU A 106 -12.22 1.53 3.65
CA LEU A 106 -11.63 0.21 3.42
C LEU A 106 -10.63 0.23 2.25
N ILE A 107 -10.88 1.05 1.24
CA ILE A 107 -10.06 1.15 0.04
C ILE A 107 -8.59 1.39 0.41
N THR A 108 -8.30 2.34 1.29
CA THR A 108 -6.92 2.66 1.67
C THR A 108 -6.16 1.45 2.23
N VAL A 109 -6.82 0.60 3.03
CA VAL A 109 -6.16 -0.59 3.60
C VAL A 109 -5.92 -1.64 2.52
N VAL A 110 -6.94 -1.96 1.76
CA VAL A 110 -6.90 -3.06 0.79
C VAL A 110 -6.02 -2.73 -0.42
N ARG A 111 -6.15 -1.50 -1.00
CA ARG A 111 -5.36 -1.12 -2.16
C ARG A 111 -3.87 -1.05 -1.84
N THR A 112 -3.48 -0.60 -0.64
CA THR A 112 -2.06 -0.51 -0.25
C THR A 112 -1.42 -1.90 -0.20
N ALA A 113 -2.08 -2.88 0.44
CA ALA A 113 -1.61 -4.25 0.46
C ALA A 113 -1.60 -4.89 -0.94
N ALA A 114 -2.61 -4.58 -1.78
CA ALA A 114 -2.67 -5.06 -3.15
C ALA A 114 -1.57 -4.46 -4.05
N THR A 115 -1.18 -3.20 -3.81
CA THR A 115 -0.05 -2.54 -4.49
C THR A 115 1.27 -3.24 -4.13
N SER A 116 1.52 -3.49 -2.84
CA SER A 116 2.68 -4.26 -2.39
C SER A 116 2.68 -5.69 -2.95
N ALA A 117 1.52 -6.34 -3.00
CA ALA A 117 1.39 -7.67 -3.61
C ALA A 117 1.68 -7.66 -5.12
N ALA A 118 1.23 -6.63 -5.85
CA ALA A 118 1.53 -6.46 -7.26
C ALA A 118 3.05 -6.31 -7.52
N ALA A 119 3.76 -5.55 -6.67
CA ALA A 119 5.22 -5.41 -6.72
C ALA A 119 5.93 -6.72 -6.33
N THR A 120 5.51 -7.35 -5.24
CA THR A 120 6.07 -8.63 -4.78
C THR A 120 5.95 -9.73 -5.84
N ASP A 121 4.83 -9.77 -6.59
CA ASP A 121 4.61 -10.77 -7.63
C ASP A 121 5.68 -10.76 -8.72
N VAL A 122 6.26 -9.61 -9.03
CA VAL A 122 7.29 -9.46 -10.06
C VAL A 122 8.70 -9.29 -9.50
N LEU A 123 8.86 -8.91 -8.23
CA LEU A 123 10.17 -8.62 -7.64
C LEU A 123 10.68 -9.68 -6.66
N ALA A 124 9.83 -10.34 -5.89
CA ALA A 124 10.28 -11.38 -4.96
C ALA A 124 10.67 -12.66 -5.70
N ASN A 125 11.63 -13.41 -5.18
CA ASN A 125 11.95 -14.74 -5.68
C ASN A 125 10.70 -15.63 -5.71
N LYS A 126 10.59 -16.48 -6.74
CA LYS A 126 9.37 -17.28 -6.94
C LYS A 126 9.17 -18.37 -5.87
N ASP A 127 10.25 -18.81 -5.26
CA ASP A 127 10.29 -19.80 -4.19
C ASP A 127 10.23 -19.19 -2.78
N SER A 128 9.98 -17.88 -2.65
CA SER A 128 9.78 -17.21 -1.35
C SER A 128 8.67 -17.86 -0.55
N LYS A 129 8.96 -18.23 0.71
CA LYS A 129 8.07 -18.96 1.60
C LYS A 129 7.84 -18.29 2.95
N THR A 130 8.66 -17.31 3.29
CA THR A 130 8.67 -16.68 4.61
C THR A 130 8.44 -15.18 4.49
N VAL A 131 7.55 -14.65 5.33
CA VAL A 131 7.22 -13.21 5.38
C VAL A 131 7.48 -12.67 6.77
N ALA A 132 8.12 -11.50 6.85
CA ALA A 132 8.15 -10.68 8.05
C ALA A 132 7.18 -9.50 7.91
N ILE A 133 6.35 -9.28 8.92
CA ILE A 133 5.49 -8.11 9.05
C ILE A 133 5.98 -7.27 10.23
N LEU A 134 6.45 -6.08 9.94
CA LEU A 134 6.85 -5.10 10.94
C LEU A 134 5.74 -4.05 11.09
N GLY A 135 4.98 -4.16 12.18
CA GLY A 135 3.74 -3.41 12.42
C GLY A 135 2.50 -4.28 12.17
N SER A 136 1.94 -4.87 13.24
CA SER A 136 0.86 -5.86 13.17
C SER A 136 -0.56 -5.27 13.11
N GLY A 137 -0.68 -3.98 12.78
CA GLY A 137 -1.94 -3.25 12.67
C GLY A 137 -2.83 -3.67 11.49
N LYS A 138 -3.75 -2.79 11.08
CA LYS A 138 -4.65 -3.03 9.93
C LYS A 138 -3.85 -3.29 8.64
N GLN A 139 -2.81 -2.47 8.38
CA GLN A 139 -1.96 -2.63 7.21
C GLN A 139 -1.16 -3.94 7.24
N GLY A 140 -0.54 -4.27 8.37
CA GLY A 140 0.23 -5.52 8.49
C GLY A 140 -0.62 -6.76 8.18
N LYS A 141 -1.84 -6.84 8.73
CA LYS A 141 -2.77 -7.95 8.45
C LYS A 141 -3.22 -8.00 6.99
N ALA A 142 -3.45 -6.85 6.36
CA ALA A 142 -3.78 -6.81 4.93
C ALA A 142 -2.59 -7.23 4.05
N HIS A 143 -1.35 -6.86 4.43
CA HIS A 143 -0.15 -7.30 3.72
C HIS A 143 0.06 -8.82 3.81
N VAL A 144 -0.27 -9.46 4.95
CA VAL A 144 -0.29 -10.93 5.02
C VAL A 144 -1.18 -11.49 3.90
N GLN A 145 -2.42 -10.99 3.75
CA GLN A 145 -3.33 -11.44 2.70
C GLN A 145 -2.74 -11.22 1.30
N GLY A 146 -2.09 -10.09 1.08
CA GLY A 146 -1.43 -9.77 -0.19
C GLY A 146 -0.28 -10.73 -0.52
N MET A 147 0.58 -11.03 0.45
CA MET A 147 1.71 -11.95 0.24
C MET A 147 1.23 -13.38 -0.03
N LEU A 148 0.19 -13.84 0.70
CA LEU A 148 -0.44 -15.14 0.47
C LEU A 148 -1.12 -15.25 -0.91
N ALA A 149 -1.60 -14.15 -1.46
CA ALA A 149 -2.24 -14.14 -2.79
C ALA A 149 -1.23 -14.32 -3.93
N VAL A 150 0.07 -13.99 -3.73
CA VAL A 150 1.07 -13.97 -4.80
C VAL A 150 2.22 -14.96 -4.60
N ARG A 151 2.35 -15.58 -3.40
CA ARG A 151 3.39 -16.56 -3.08
C ARG A 151 2.82 -17.68 -2.21
N ASN A 152 3.44 -18.86 -2.32
CA ASN A 152 3.11 -20.00 -1.45
C ASN A 152 3.81 -19.85 -0.10
N ILE A 153 3.29 -18.94 0.75
CA ILE A 153 3.87 -18.63 2.05
C ILE A 153 3.55 -19.73 3.06
N GLU A 154 4.57 -20.24 3.72
CA GLU A 154 4.49 -21.27 4.76
C GLU A 154 4.53 -20.67 6.17
N LYS A 155 5.32 -19.58 6.35
CA LYS A 155 5.52 -18.92 7.64
C LYS A 155 5.41 -17.42 7.57
N VAL A 156 4.78 -16.82 8.58
CA VAL A 156 4.68 -15.37 8.76
C VAL A 156 5.17 -15.00 10.15
N TYR A 157 6.24 -14.24 10.21
CA TYR A 157 6.78 -13.64 11.42
C TYR A 157 6.15 -12.27 11.62
N MET A 158 5.54 -12.03 12.77
CA MET A 158 4.86 -10.75 13.05
C MET A 158 5.51 -10.06 14.26
N TRP A 159 5.95 -8.85 14.06
CA TRP A 159 6.48 -7.99 15.10
C TRP A 159 5.64 -6.70 15.22
N ASP A 160 5.53 -6.22 16.44
CA ASP A 160 4.96 -4.91 16.77
C ASP A 160 5.72 -4.32 17.97
N LEU A 161 5.66 -3.00 18.14
CA LEU A 161 6.23 -2.33 19.32
C LEU A 161 5.65 -2.91 20.63
N TYR A 162 4.39 -3.34 20.58
CA TYR A 162 3.69 -4.02 21.66
C TYR A 162 3.55 -5.51 21.33
N PHE A 163 4.33 -6.36 21.99
CA PHE A 163 4.35 -7.81 21.71
C PHE A 163 2.95 -8.47 21.76
N ASP A 164 2.09 -8.01 22.67
CA ASP A 164 0.71 -8.52 22.74
C ASP A 164 -0.13 -8.17 21.50
N ALA A 165 0.18 -7.06 20.81
CA ALA A 165 -0.45 -6.76 19.53
C ALA A 165 -0.01 -7.75 18.43
N ALA A 166 1.28 -8.13 18.42
CA ALA A 166 1.78 -9.15 17.49
C ALA A 166 1.14 -10.52 17.75
N LYS A 167 1.02 -10.95 19.03
CA LYS A 167 0.33 -12.18 19.41
C LYS A 167 -1.12 -12.21 18.93
N ASN A 168 -1.87 -11.15 19.26
CA ASN A 168 -3.28 -11.04 18.86
C ASN A 168 -3.44 -11.06 17.34
N ALA A 169 -2.54 -10.39 16.61
CA ALA A 169 -2.55 -10.43 15.15
C ALA A 169 -2.27 -11.83 14.60
N CYS A 170 -1.32 -12.56 15.18
CA CYS A 170 -1.05 -13.95 14.80
C CYS A 170 -2.26 -14.84 15.03
N GLU A 171 -2.97 -14.70 16.16
CA GLU A 171 -4.19 -15.47 16.45
C GLU A 171 -5.30 -15.20 15.42
N ILE A 172 -5.54 -13.92 15.10
CA ILE A 172 -6.53 -13.51 14.11
C ILE A 172 -6.19 -14.09 12.72
N MET A 173 -4.93 -13.98 12.31
CA MET A 173 -4.49 -14.45 10.99
C MET A 173 -4.49 -15.98 10.91
N LYS A 174 -4.10 -16.68 11.98
CA LYS A 174 -4.16 -18.14 12.05
C LYS A 174 -5.59 -18.68 11.93
N ALA A 175 -6.57 -17.97 12.51
CA ALA A 175 -7.97 -18.35 12.35
C ALA A 175 -8.46 -18.23 10.89
N GLN A 176 -7.93 -17.25 10.13
CA GLN A 176 -8.27 -17.04 8.72
C GLN A 176 -7.49 -17.96 7.76
N PHE A 177 -6.23 -18.28 8.11
CA PHE A 177 -5.30 -19.05 7.28
C PHE A 177 -4.65 -20.18 8.10
N PRO A 178 -5.43 -21.22 8.48
CA PRO A 178 -4.95 -22.27 9.39
C PRO A 178 -3.79 -23.11 8.84
N GLN A 179 -3.56 -23.07 7.51
CA GLN A 179 -2.47 -23.76 6.83
C GLN A 179 -1.12 -23.06 6.95
N VAL A 180 -1.08 -21.80 7.43
CA VAL A 180 0.13 -20.99 7.56
C VAL A 180 0.57 -20.94 9.01
N GLU A 181 1.87 -21.04 9.25
CA GLU A 181 2.47 -20.85 10.57
C GLU A 181 2.64 -19.37 10.88
N PHE A 182 1.99 -18.86 11.93
CA PHE A 182 2.13 -17.48 12.40
C PHE A 182 2.92 -17.43 13.69
N ILE A 183 4.02 -16.65 13.70
CA ILE A 183 4.98 -16.59 14.79
C ILE A 183 5.09 -15.14 15.28
N PRO A 184 4.63 -14.82 16.51
CA PRO A 184 4.86 -13.51 17.09
C PRO A 184 6.32 -13.41 17.56
N CYS A 185 7.00 -12.31 17.17
CA CYS A 185 8.40 -12.04 17.51
C CYS A 185 8.52 -10.95 18.56
N GLU A 186 9.44 -11.11 19.51
CA GLU A 186 9.71 -10.10 20.54
C GLU A 186 10.53 -8.93 19.97
N THR A 187 11.37 -9.20 18.98
CA THR A 187 12.20 -8.18 18.32
C THR A 187 11.96 -8.17 16.80
N ALA A 188 12.10 -7.00 16.19
CA ALA A 188 12.04 -6.87 14.72
C ALA A 188 13.13 -7.70 14.03
N LYS A 189 14.31 -7.84 14.65
CA LYS A 189 15.41 -8.66 14.13
C LYS A 189 15.00 -10.14 14.01
N GLU A 190 14.36 -10.70 15.02
CA GLU A 190 13.89 -12.09 14.98
C GLU A 190 12.90 -12.31 13.83
N ALA A 191 12.04 -11.33 13.55
CA ALA A 191 11.11 -11.43 12.44
C ALA A 191 11.81 -11.41 11.06
N VAL A 192 12.90 -10.65 10.92
CA VAL A 192 13.52 -10.32 9.63
C VAL A 192 14.56 -11.32 9.18
N ILE A 193 15.36 -11.88 10.12
CA ILE A 193 16.62 -12.56 9.80
C ILE A 193 16.49 -13.72 8.81
N ASP A 194 15.35 -14.42 8.81
CA ASP A 194 15.08 -15.57 7.93
C ASP A 194 13.98 -15.27 6.88
N ALA A 195 13.49 -14.01 6.82
CA ALA A 195 12.38 -13.65 5.94
C ALA A 195 12.82 -13.47 4.48
N ASP A 196 12.06 -14.06 3.55
CA ASP A 196 12.22 -13.85 2.10
C ASP A 196 11.60 -12.52 1.67
N ILE A 197 10.47 -12.17 2.31
CA ILE A 197 9.71 -10.96 2.04
C ILE A 197 9.53 -10.21 3.36
N ILE A 198 9.79 -8.92 3.37
CA ILE A 198 9.63 -8.05 4.54
C ILE A 198 8.65 -6.93 4.18
N CYS A 199 7.61 -6.73 5.00
CA CYS A 199 6.69 -5.61 4.85
C CYS A 199 6.81 -4.71 6.08
N THR A 200 7.24 -3.45 5.88
CA THR A 200 7.24 -2.45 6.94
C THR A 200 5.96 -1.64 6.86
N THR A 201 5.16 -1.70 7.91
CA THR A 201 3.82 -1.11 7.97
C THR A 201 3.57 -0.37 9.29
N THR A 202 4.63 0.14 9.90
CA THR A 202 4.55 0.96 11.12
C THR A 202 4.17 2.40 10.78
N PRO A 203 3.80 3.24 11.75
CA PRO A 203 3.51 4.64 11.47
C PRO A 203 4.68 5.47 10.90
N GLY A 204 5.91 4.93 10.88
CA GLY A 204 7.09 5.59 10.31
C GLY A 204 7.42 6.97 10.89
N LYS A 205 6.96 7.26 12.11
CA LYS A 205 7.12 8.58 12.77
C LYS A 205 8.32 8.65 13.71
N THR A 206 9.18 7.64 13.69
CA THR A 206 10.33 7.54 14.59
C THR A 206 11.62 7.81 13.85
N GLU A 207 12.60 8.36 14.56
CA GLU A 207 13.98 8.49 14.07
C GLU A 207 14.68 7.12 14.04
N ASN A 208 14.19 6.17 14.86
CA ASN A 208 14.76 4.83 14.97
C ASN A 208 14.15 3.89 13.94
N PRO A 209 14.95 3.31 13.05
CA PRO A 209 14.47 2.36 12.06
C PRO A 209 14.02 1.05 12.73
N VAL A 210 13.02 0.40 12.14
CA VAL A 210 12.57 -0.93 12.56
C VAL A 210 13.18 -2.04 11.71
N LEU A 211 13.78 -1.68 10.58
CA LEU A 211 14.47 -2.60 9.68
C LEU A 211 15.93 -2.13 9.47
N MET A 212 16.88 -2.98 9.84
CA MET A 212 18.31 -2.73 9.66
C MET A 212 18.85 -3.54 8.48
N GLY A 213 19.63 -2.90 7.60
CA GLY A 213 20.25 -3.56 6.46
C GLY A 213 21.21 -4.71 6.84
N SER A 214 21.75 -4.70 8.07
CA SER A 214 22.57 -5.81 8.58
C SER A 214 21.80 -7.10 8.86
N TRP A 215 20.45 -7.06 8.92
CA TRP A 215 19.61 -8.24 9.16
C TRP A 215 19.14 -8.89 7.86
N LEU A 216 19.24 -8.18 6.73
CA LEU A 216 18.76 -8.65 5.44
C LEU A 216 19.62 -9.80 4.91
N LYS A 217 18.97 -10.90 4.57
CA LYS A 217 19.62 -11.98 3.83
C LYS A 217 19.70 -11.66 2.33
N GLU A 218 20.57 -12.35 1.60
CA GLU A 218 20.61 -12.30 0.15
C GLU A 218 19.25 -12.70 -0.44
N GLY A 219 18.85 -12.03 -1.50
CA GLY A 219 17.59 -12.31 -2.22
C GLY A 219 16.33 -11.80 -1.55
N ALA A 220 16.40 -11.14 -0.40
CA ALA A 220 15.22 -10.58 0.27
C ALA A 220 14.48 -9.56 -0.61
N HIS A 221 13.16 -9.47 -0.44
CA HIS A 221 12.31 -8.44 -1.02
C HIS A 221 11.66 -7.61 0.07
N ILE A 222 11.71 -6.29 -0.04
CA ILE A 222 11.18 -5.35 0.95
C ILE A 222 10.02 -4.57 0.34
N ASN A 223 8.87 -4.54 1.02
CA ASN A 223 7.79 -3.58 0.79
C ASN A 223 7.89 -2.50 1.88
N ALA A 224 8.42 -1.33 1.55
CA ALA A 224 8.53 -0.17 2.42
C ALA A 224 7.30 0.72 2.25
N VAL A 225 6.40 0.74 3.24
CA VAL A 225 5.04 1.28 3.08
C VAL A 225 4.62 2.25 4.19
N GLY A 226 5.21 2.13 5.38
CA GLY A 226 4.71 2.85 6.54
C GLY A 226 5.05 4.34 6.53
N THR A 227 6.10 4.74 5.84
CA THR A 227 6.63 6.10 5.85
C THR A 227 6.25 6.87 4.59
N CYS A 228 5.24 7.72 4.69
CA CYS A 228 4.79 8.61 3.60
C CYS A 228 5.14 10.08 3.89
N SER A 229 6.25 10.35 4.57
CA SER A 229 6.68 11.69 4.98
C SER A 229 8.18 11.70 5.28
N ALA A 230 8.86 12.73 4.83
CA ALA A 230 10.30 12.96 5.08
C ALA A 230 10.68 13.15 6.57
N ARG A 231 9.72 13.07 7.51
CA ARG A 231 9.92 13.35 8.94
C ARG A 231 10.23 12.12 9.79
N GLY A 232 10.41 10.96 9.20
CA GLY A 232 10.72 9.72 9.90
C GLY A 232 11.06 8.62 8.92
N ARG A 233 11.43 7.46 9.44
CA ARG A 233 11.87 6.30 8.65
C ARG A 233 11.44 4.99 9.29
N GLU A 234 11.40 3.93 8.52
CA GLU A 234 11.30 2.55 8.96
C GLU A 234 12.61 1.78 8.70
N LEU A 235 13.36 2.16 7.66
CA LEU A 235 14.60 1.54 7.22
C LEU A 235 15.81 2.40 7.58
N ASP A 236 16.95 1.75 7.92
CA ASP A 236 18.23 2.44 7.99
C ASP A 236 18.83 2.67 6.58
N GLY A 237 19.81 3.58 6.49
CA GLY A 237 20.50 3.86 5.23
C GLY A 237 21.24 2.66 4.65
N GLN A 238 21.61 1.67 5.45
CA GLN A 238 22.25 0.45 4.98
C GLN A 238 21.24 -0.45 4.24
N ALA A 239 19.99 -0.55 4.70
CA ALA A 239 18.94 -1.30 4.01
C ALA A 239 18.65 -0.69 2.64
N VAL A 240 18.56 0.64 2.57
CA VAL A 240 18.38 1.38 1.30
C VAL A 240 19.55 1.15 0.34
N LYS A 241 20.81 1.32 0.81
CA LYS A 241 22.03 1.13 -0.01
C LYS A 241 22.19 -0.29 -0.55
N LYS A 242 21.72 -1.30 0.16
CA LYS A 242 21.78 -2.71 -0.27
C LYS A 242 20.74 -3.06 -1.32
N SER A 243 19.71 -2.23 -1.51
CA SER A 243 18.53 -2.56 -2.29
C SER A 243 18.57 -2.00 -3.70
N VAL A 244 18.10 -2.77 -4.66
CA VAL A 244 17.63 -2.24 -5.95
C VAL A 244 16.22 -1.73 -5.74
N ILE A 245 15.99 -0.43 -5.98
CA ILE A 245 14.80 0.28 -5.55
C ILE A 245 13.81 0.44 -6.69
N PHE A 246 12.56 0.08 -6.41
CA PHE A 246 11.40 0.30 -7.27
C PHE A 246 10.39 1.17 -6.54
N SER A 247 9.73 2.08 -7.24
CA SER A 247 8.78 3.03 -6.67
C SER A 247 7.38 2.83 -7.23
N ASP A 248 6.36 3.21 -6.46
CA ASP A 248 4.99 3.36 -6.99
C ASP A 248 4.93 4.51 -8.01
N TRP A 249 5.58 5.63 -7.70
CA TRP A 249 5.77 6.78 -8.58
C TRP A 249 7.00 7.57 -8.13
N THR A 250 8.02 7.62 -8.97
CA THR A 250 9.32 8.20 -8.63
C THR A 250 9.23 9.66 -8.18
N GLU A 251 8.37 10.46 -8.81
CA GLU A 251 8.18 11.87 -8.44
C GLU A 251 7.59 12.00 -7.02
N ALA A 252 6.67 11.13 -6.63
CA ALA A 252 6.11 11.11 -5.27
C ALA A 252 7.14 10.62 -4.24
N CYS A 253 7.89 9.57 -4.56
CA CYS A 253 8.94 9.05 -3.67
C CYS A 253 10.05 10.08 -3.46
N ASN A 254 10.48 10.81 -4.49
CA ASN A 254 11.46 11.90 -4.38
C ASN A 254 11.03 13.03 -3.44
N ARG A 255 9.74 13.15 -3.16
CA ARG A 255 9.17 14.20 -2.29
C ARG A 255 8.78 13.69 -0.90
N ASP A 256 8.27 12.46 -0.82
CA ASP A 256 7.55 11.97 0.35
C ASP A 256 8.17 10.69 0.98
N ALA A 257 9.13 9.99 0.33
CA ALA A 257 9.72 8.76 0.82
C ALA A 257 10.64 9.02 2.02
N GLY A 258 10.13 8.77 3.21
CA GLY A 258 10.89 9.03 4.45
C GLY A 258 12.11 8.13 4.59
N ASP A 259 12.03 6.89 4.16
CA ASP A 259 13.14 5.94 4.20
C ASP A 259 14.34 6.39 3.36
N ILE A 260 14.13 7.28 2.40
CA ILE A 260 15.20 7.90 1.61
C ILE A 260 15.54 9.28 2.18
N LEU A 261 14.56 10.17 2.28
CA LEU A 261 14.80 11.58 2.59
C LEU A 261 15.26 11.82 4.02
N PHE A 262 14.76 11.07 4.99
CA PHE A 262 15.22 11.16 6.38
C PHE A 262 16.65 10.65 6.51
N ASN A 263 16.99 9.54 5.84
CA ASN A 263 18.35 9.02 5.84
C ASN A 263 19.37 9.99 5.20
N ILE A 264 18.95 10.76 4.19
CA ILE A 264 19.77 11.85 3.64
C ILE A 264 19.94 12.95 4.69
N SER A 265 18.86 13.36 5.36
CA SER A 265 18.92 14.47 6.32
C SER A 265 19.84 14.24 7.51
N ILE A 266 20.11 12.98 7.85
CA ILE A 266 21.01 12.59 8.94
C ILE A 266 22.38 12.06 8.46
N GLY A 267 22.64 12.11 7.14
CA GLY A 267 23.94 11.73 6.55
C GLY A 267 24.16 10.21 6.42
N GLU A 268 23.13 9.38 6.53
CA GLU A 268 23.23 7.95 6.24
C GLU A 268 23.16 7.65 4.73
N LEU A 269 22.57 8.56 3.93
CA LEU A 269 22.61 8.56 2.48
C LEU A 269 23.14 9.91 1.99
N ASP A 270 23.90 9.91 0.89
CA ASP A 270 24.48 11.12 0.31
C ASP A 270 23.49 11.82 -0.64
N GLU A 271 22.69 11.06 -1.36
CA GLU A 271 21.74 11.55 -2.36
C GLU A 271 20.55 10.58 -2.51
N ILE A 272 19.55 11.00 -3.27
CA ILE A 272 18.43 10.14 -3.64
C ILE A 272 18.94 9.05 -4.58
N PRO A 273 18.83 7.76 -4.21
CA PRO A 273 19.29 6.67 -5.07
C PRO A 273 18.40 6.55 -6.33
N PRO A 274 18.92 5.98 -7.41
CA PRO A 274 18.12 5.72 -8.60
C PRO A 274 16.98 4.76 -8.27
N MET A 275 15.78 5.09 -8.78
CA MET A 275 14.57 4.29 -8.61
C MET A 275 13.95 3.99 -9.98
N THR A 276 13.39 2.79 -10.15
CA THR A 276 12.60 2.40 -11.31
C THR A 276 11.13 2.36 -10.91
N GLU A 277 10.24 2.94 -11.71
CA GLU A 277 8.81 2.77 -11.47
C GLU A 277 8.39 1.32 -11.67
N ILE A 278 7.69 0.75 -10.71
CA ILE A 278 7.26 -0.66 -10.76
C ILE A 278 6.37 -0.96 -11.98
N GLY A 279 5.67 0.03 -12.49
CA GLY A 279 4.86 -0.08 -13.71
C GLY A 279 5.68 -0.44 -14.95
N GLU A 280 6.98 -0.10 -15.01
CA GLU A 280 7.87 -0.53 -16.08
C GLU A 280 8.14 -2.03 -16.03
N VAL A 281 8.25 -2.59 -14.82
CA VAL A 281 8.42 -4.04 -14.61
C VAL A 281 7.14 -4.78 -14.95
N LEU A 282 6.01 -4.27 -14.47
CA LEU A 282 4.69 -4.86 -14.72
C LEU A 282 4.29 -4.87 -16.20
N SER A 283 4.77 -3.88 -16.98
CA SER A 283 4.56 -3.82 -18.43
C SER A 283 5.62 -4.58 -19.27
N GLY A 284 6.62 -5.18 -18.60
CA GLY A 284 7.71 -5.91 -19.27
C GLY A 284 8.78 -5.04 -19.92
N ARG A 285 8.77 -3.71 -19.71
CA ARG A 285 9.78 -2.76 -20.23
C ARG A 285 11.08 -2.78 -19.41
N ASN A 286 11.01 -3.24 -18.17
CA ASN A 286 12.15 -3.41 -17.29
C ASN A 286 12.13 -4.87 -16.75
N PRO A 287 13.26 -5.56 -16.65
CA PRO A 287 13.30 -6.94 -16.18
C PRO A 287 12.97 -7.11 -14.70
N GLY A 288 13.00 -6.03 -13.90
CA GLY A 288 12.86 -6.10 -12.45
C GLY A 288 14.09 -6.71 -11.78
N ARG A 289 13.89 -7.74 -10.95
CA ARG A 289 14.98 -8.52 -10.35
C ARG A 289 15.77 -9.25 -11.45
N THR A 290 17.09 -9.08 -11.46
CA THR A 290 18.00 -9.70 -12.45
C THR A 290 18.93 -10.76 -11.85
N ASP A 291 18.97 -10.88 -10.52
CA ASP A 291 19.76 -11.86 -9.78
C ASP A 291 18.99 -12.32 -8.56
N GLU A 292 18.96 -13.63 -8.29
CA GLU A 292 18.26 -14.20 -7.13
C GLU A 292 18.81 -13.71 -5.78
N LYS A 293 20.07 -13.29 -5.73
CA LYS A 293 20.72 -12.74 -4.54
C LYS A 293 20.48 -11.24 -4.32
N GLN A 294 20.00 -10.52 -5.33
CA GLN A 294 19.68 -9.11 -5.16
C GLN A 294 18.68 -8.92 -4.01
N VAL A 295 18.91 -7.91 -3.17
CA VAL A 295 17.87 -7.36 -2.31
C VAL A 295 17.08 -6.36 -3.15
N THR A 296 15.77 -6.53 -3.25
CA THR A 296 14.88 -5.59 -3.94
C THR A 296 14.00 -4.87 -2.92
N MET A 297 13.74 -3.59 -3.15
CA MET A 297 12.89 -2.76 -2.31
C MET A 297 11.82 -2.10 -3.17
N PHE A 298 10.57 -2.25 -2.79
CA PHE A 298 9.47 -1.48 -3.32
C PHE A 298 9.11 -0.38 -2.33
N GLU A 299 9.40 0.86 -2.70
CA GLU A 299 9.07 2.07 -1.94
C GLU A 299 7.71 2.57 -2.38
N SER A 300 6.75 2.61 -1.47
CA SER A 300 5.39 3.03 -1.75
C SER A 300 4.93 4.11 -0.80
N VAL A 301 4.78 5.32 -1.30
CA VAL A 301 4.22 6.46 -0.56
C VAL A 301 2.71 6.59 -0.74
N GLY A 302 2.13 5.77 -1.62
CA GLY A 302 0.70 5.72 -1.93
C GLY A 302 0.24 6.90 -2.79
N ILE A 303 -0.29 6.59 -3.94
CA ILE A 303 -0.74 7.56 -4.94
C ILE A 303 -2.23 7.44 -5.22
N SER A 304 -2.88 8.54 -5.55
CA SER A 304 -4.34 8.62 -5.68
C SER A 304 -4.93 7.78 -6.81
N VAL A 305 -4.15 7.46 -7.85
CA VAL A 305 -4.62 6.59 -8.93
C VAL A 305 -4.95 5.17 -8.46
N GLU A 306 -4.27 4.68 -7.42
CA GLU A 306 -4.57 3.39 -6.80
C GLU A 306 -5.96 3.39 -6.14
N ASP A 307 -6.33 4.49 -5.50
CA ASP A 307 -7.65 4.67 -4.91
C ASP A 307 -8.74 4.68 -6.00
N ILE A 308 -8.47 5.37 -7.14
CA ILE A 308 -9.38 5.43 -8.29
C ILE A 308 -9.54 4.06 -8.95
N ALA A 309 -8.45 3.30 -9.12
CA ALA A 309 -8.49 1.95 -9.68
C ALA A 309 -9.27 0.97 -8.78
N ALA A 310 -9.08 1.05 -7.45
CA ALA A 310 -9.86 0.25 -6.51
C ALA A 310 -11.35 0.64 -6.51
N ALA A 311 -11.67 1.92 -6.60
CA ALA A 311 -13.05 2.41 -6.74
C ALA A 311 -13.69 1.92 -8.05
N LYS A 312 -12.94 1.91 -9.16
CA LYS A 312 -13.38 1.35 -10.44
C LYS A 312 -13.73 -0.13 -10.31
N MET A 313 -12.89 -0.92 -9.64
CA MET A 313 -13.16 -2.34 -9.37
C MET A 313 -14.48 -2.52 -8.62
N ILE A 314 -14.69 -1.74 -7.54
CA ILE A 314 -15.92 -1.81 -6.75
C ILE A 314 -17.12 -1.44 -7.61
N TYR A 315 -17.04 -0.37 -8.41
CA TYR A 315 -18.11 0.08 -9.30
C TYR A 315 -18.50 -1.00 -10.31
N GLU A 316 -17.52 -1.62 -10.98
CA GLU A 316 -17.76 -2.67 -11.98
C GLU A 316 -18.44 -3.88 -11.35
N TYR A 317 -17.89 -4.39 -10.27
CA TYR A 317 -18.45 -5.53 -9.56
C TYR A 317 -19.84 -5.26 -9.02
N ALA A 318 -20.05 -4.12 -8.38
CA ALA A 318 -21.34 -3.72 -7.83
C ALA A 318 -22.42 -3.59 -8.92
N LYS A 319 -22.07 -2.98 -10.06
CA LYS A 319 -22.94 -2.83 -11.21
C LYS A 319 -23.36 -4.18 -11.82
N GLU A 320 -22.39 -5.10 -11.98
CA GLU A 320 -22.64 -6.43 -12.54
C GLU A 320 -23.51 -7.30 -11.63
N ASN A 321 -23.34 -7.17 -10.32
CA ASN A 321 -24.01 -8.02 -9.33
C ASN A 321 -25.26 -7.36 -8.69
N GLY A 322 -25.65 -6.17 -9.14
CA GLY A 322 -26.82 -5.47 -8.63
C GLY A 322 -26.68 -4.99 -7.19
N ILE A 323 -25.44 -4.74 -6.73
CA ILE A 323 -25.13 -4.22 -5.39
C ILE A 323 -25.09 -2.70 -5.42
N GLY A 324 -25.53 -2.06 -4.33
CA GLY A 324 -25.56 -0.60 -4.23
C GLY A 324 -26.93 0.00 -4.51
N THR A 325 -26.99 1.33 -4.46
CA THR A 325 -28.23 2.10 -4.66
C THR A 325 -28.03 3.09 -5.80
N TRP A 326 -28.92 3.03 -6.79
CA TRP A 326 -28.92 3.97 -7.90
C TRP A 326 -29.71 5.23 -7.55
N LEU A 327 -29.05 6.38 -7.57
CA LEU A 327 -29.63 7.69 -7.30
C LEU A 327 -29.59 8.57 -8.54
N GLU A 328 -30.59 9.45 -8.68
CA GLU A 328 -30.58 10.58 -9.62
C GLU A 328 -29.90 11.77 -8.92
N ILE A 329 -28.76 12.20 -9.43
CA ILE A 329 -27.94 13.32 -8.90
C ILE A 329 -27.79 14.35 -10.01
#